data_5832257ed4079e2faf829e9eb6436dc5
#
_entry.id   5832257ed4079e2faf829e9eb6436dc5
#
_cell.length_a   1.000
_cell.length_b   1.000
_cell.length_c   1.000
_cell.angle_alpha   90.00
_cell.angle_beta   90.00
_cell.angle_gamma   90.00
#
_symmetry.space_group_name_H-M   'P 1'
#
loop_
_entity.id
_entity.type
_entity.pdbx_description
1 polymer ?
#
loop_
_entity_poly.entity_id
_entity_poly.type
_entity_poly.pdbx_seq_one_letter_code
_entity_poly.pdbx_strand_id
1 'polypeptide(L)'
;MEWLKEEKLLATNRICDICHSAMMLRDYSDRSDGYVWECRKQIGRKRHRTEKSIREGSWFEQSNLSIEEVVKFTYWWTQGLEQWQIKQQLGLGSHTAVDWDMFCRELCEVTLFENREKLGGPGKVVQIDESKIAKRKYHRGHVKEGQWVFGGIEEESRKCFIVCVDDRSEATLLKHIQDWIEPGTIIVSDCWKAYVNLDKYGYTHKTVNHSVEFVSSEGYDTNKQEGH
;
A
#
# COMPACT_ATOMS: atom_id res chain seq x y z
N MET A 1 8.79 -17.44 -15.40
CA MET A 1 8.33 -18.48 -14.42
C MET A 1 9.28 -18.63 -13.26
N GLU A 2 10.57 -18.82 -13.46
CA GLU A 2 11.54 -19.03 -12.36
C GLU A 2 11.58 -17.83 -11.40
N TRP A 3 11.75 -16.63 -11.92
CA TRP A 3 11.68 -15.40 -11.12
C TRP A 3 10.42 -15.32 -10.23
N LEU A 4 9.23 -15.64 -10.76
CA LEU A 4 7.99 -15.62 -9.97
C LEU A 4 7.99 -16.64 -8.82
N LYS A 5 8.70 -17.72 -8.94
CA LYS A 5 8.88 -18.73 -7.88
C LYS A 5 9.94 -18.28 -6.87
N GLU A 6 11.03 -17.67 -7.31
CA GLU A 6 12.07 -17.09 -6.47
C GLU A 6 11.50 -15.98 -5.57
N GLU A 7 10.68 -15.12 -6.14
CA GLU A 7 9.96 -14.06 -5.42
C GLU A 7 8.73 -14.56 -4.64
N LYS A 8 8.50 -15.89 -4.62
CA LYS A 8 7.36 -16.52 -3.92
C LYS A 8 5.98 -16.06 -4.40
N LEU A 9 5.89 -15.48 -5.58
CA LEU A 9 4.63 -15.09 -6.20
C LEU A 9 3.85 -16.27 -6.77
N LEU A 10 4.55 -17.37 -7.07
CA LEU A 10 3.97 -18.67 -7.45
C LEU A 10 4.58 -19.79 -6.59
N ALA A 11 3.79 -20.82 -6.34
CA ALA A 11 4.25 -21.98 -5.59
C ALA A 11 5.41 -22.70 -6.30
N THR A 12 6.42 -23.08 -5.55
CA THR A 12 7.56 -23.89 -6.04
C THR A 12 7.26 -25.38 -6.09
N ASN A 13 6.26 -25.83 -5.30
CA ASN A 13 5.80 -27.20 -5.23
C ASN A 13 4.30 -27.26 -4.92
N ARG A 14 3.67 -28.39 -5.22
CA ARG A 14 2.27 -28.67 -4.88
C ARG A 14 2.12 -30.11 -4.47
N ILE A 15 1.18 -30.37 -3.58
CA ILE A 15 0.81 -31.71 -3.11
C ILE A 15 -0.58 -32.06 -3.64
N CYS A 16 -0.74 -33.27 -4.10
CA CYS A 16 -2.01 -33.79 -4.56
C CYS A 16 -2.95 -34.07 -3.38
N ASP A 17 -4.17 -33.56 -3.41
CA ASP A 17 -5.15 -33.73 -2.32
C ASP A 17 -5.65 -35.21 -2.22
N ILE A 18 -5.53 -35.98 -3.29
CA ILE A 18 -6.01 -37.36 -3.32
C ILE A 18 -4.98 -38.35 -2.76
N CYS A 19 -3.73 -38.22 -3.16
CA CYS A 19 -2.68 -39.21 -2.80
C CYS A 19 -1.54 -38.61 -1.96
N HIS A 20 -1.62 -37.35 -1.62
CA HIS A 20 -0.64 -36.62 -0.82
C HIS A 20 0.80 -36.67 -1.35
N SER A 21 0.94 -36.95 -2.64
CA SER A 21 2.26 -36.97 -3.30
C SER A 21 2.54 -35.66 -3.99
N ALA A 22 3.83 -35.35 -4.16
CA ALA A 22 4.25 -34.19 -4.92
C ALA A 22 3.69 -34.23 -6.35
N MET A 23 3.12 -33.14 -6.80
CA MET A 23 2.67 -32.93 -8.17
C MET A 23 3.84 -32.47 -9.05
N MET A 24 3.75 -32.78 -10.32
CA MET A 24 4.76 -32.35 -11.30
C MET A 24 4.25 -31.13 -12.07
N LEU A 25 5.08 -30.14 -12.23
CA LEU A 25 4.79 -29.04 -13.14
C LEU A 25 4.93 -29.55 -14.59
N ARG A 26 3.88 -29.38 -15.37
CA ARG A 26 3.82 -29.79 -16.78
C ARG A 26 3.58 -28.57 -17.67
N ASP A 27 4.24 -28.59 -18.82
CA ASP A 27 4.00 -27.65 -19.91
C ASP A 27 2.73 -28.04 -20.67
N TYR A 28 1.84 -27.09 -20.85
CA TYR A 28 0.60 -27.19 -21.62
C TYR A 28 0.39 -25.92 -22.41
N SER A 29 0.94 -25.86 -23.59
CA SER A 29 0.92 -24.67 -24.48
C SER A 29 -0.49 -24.21 -24.87
N ASP A 30 -1.51 -25.04 -24.68
CA ASP A 30 -2.93 -24.74 -24.91
C ASP A 30 -3.60 -24.02 -23.73
N ARG A 31 -2.92 -23.90 -22.60
CA ARG A 31 -3.40 -23.19 -21.42
C ARG A 31 -2.91 -21.74 -21.41
N SER A 32 -3.72 -20.85 -20.84
CA SER A 32 -3.42 -19.40 -20.78
C SER A 32 -2.05 -19.08 -20.17
N ASP A 33 -1.64 -19.85 -19.16
CA ASP A 33 -0.36 -19.66 -18.47
C ASP A 33 0.73 -20.63 -18.93
N GLY A 34 0.42 -21.53 -19.87
CA GLY A 34 1.35 -22.52 -20.41
C GLY A 34 1.75 -23.65 -19.46
N TYR A 35 1.26 -23.66 -18.21
CA TYR A 35 1.67 -24.65 -17.20
C TYR A 35 0.52 -25.06 -16.29
N VAL A 36 0.58 -26.34 -15.82
CA VAL A 36 -0.30 -26.86 -14.76
C VAL A 36 0.49 -27.77 -13.81
N TRP A 37 0.05 -27.84 -12.58
CA TRP A 37 0.47 -28.90 -11.66
C TRP A 37 -0.33 -30.15 -11.94
N GLU A 38 0.33 -31.26 -12.21
CA GLU A 38 -0.31 -32.52 -12.52
C GLU A 38 0.16 -33.65 -11.59
N CYS A 39 -0.78 -34.45 -11.12
CA CYS A 39 -0.51 -35.72 -10.46
C CYS A 39 -1.09 -36.85 -11.29
N ARG A 40 -0.23 -37.77 -11.70
CA ARG A 40 -0.60 -39.05 -12.34
C ARG A 40 -0.04 -40.19 -11.51
N LYS A 41 -0.84 -40.76 -10.62
CA LYS A 41 -0.42 -41.90 -9.81
C LYS A 41 -1.44 -43.03 -9.84
N GLN A 42 -0.95 -44.23 -9.55
CA GLN A 42 -1.76 -45.40 -9.31
C GLN A 42 -1.94 -45.59 -7.81
N ILE A 43 -3.19 -45.66 -7.36
CA ILE A 43 -3.57 -45.97 -5.98
C ILE A 43 -4.30 -47.31 -6.01
N GLY A 44 -3.63 -48.34 -5.54
CA GLY A 44 -4.13 -49.74 -5.67
C GLY A 44 -4.29 -50.13 -7.14
N ARG A 45 -5.51 -50.49 -7.55
CA ARG A 45 -5.82 -50.87 -8.94
C ARG A 45 -6.31 -49.72 -9.82
N LYS A 46 -6.50 -48.52 -9.26
CA LYS A 46 -7.03 -47.35 -10.01
C LYS A 46 -5.92 -46.36 -10.27
N ARG A 47 -5.86 -45.85 -11.50
CA ARG A 47 -5.07 -44.66 -11.82
C ARG A 47 -5.90 -43.42 -11.56
N HIS A 48 -5.30 -42.38 -10.94
CA HIS A 48 -5.90 -41.06 -10.86
C HIS A 48 -5.06 -40.05 -11.63
N ARG A 49 -5.74 -39.05 -12.13
CA ARG A 49 -5.16 -37.86 -12.73
C ARG A 49 -5.85 -36.63 -12.11
N THR A 50 -5.07 -35.76 -11.53
CA THR A 50 -5.56 -34.51 -10.94
C THR A 50 -4.68 -33.39 -11.42
N GLU A 51 -5.30 -32.27 -11.80
CA GLU A 51 -4.63 -31.05 -12.24
C GLU A 51 -4.98 -29.92 -11.29
N LYS A 52 -4.03 -29.02 -11.03
CA LYS A 52 -4.21 -27.77 -10.30
C LYS A 52 -3.59 -26.64 -11.08
N SER A 53 -4.24 -25.48 -11.04
CA SER A 53 -3.71 -24.25 -11.64
C SER A 53 -2.40 -23.85 -10.96
N ILE A 54 -1.47 -23.30 -11.74
CA ILE A 54 -0.27 -22.67 -11.16
C ILE A 54 -0.61 -21.43 -10.35
N ARG A 55 -1.77 -20.82 -10.58
CA ARG A 55 -2.27 -19.62 -9.89
C ARG A 55 -2.89 -19.90 -8.53
N GLU A 56 -3.29 -21.17 -8.26
CA GLU A 56 -3.98 -21.53 -7.01
C GLU A 56 -3.22 -21.06 -5.77
N GLY A 57 -3.88 -20.31 -4.89
CA GLY A 57 -3.30 -19.73 -3.69
C GLY A 57 -2.26 -18.62 -3.97
N SER A 58 -2.31 -17.99 -5.13
CA SER A 58 -1.46 -16.85 -5.48
C SER A 58 -2.29 -15.59 -5.76
N TRP A 59 -1.64 -14.44 -5.80
CA TRP A 59 -2.29 -13.18 -6.17
C TRP A 59 -2.93 -13.20 -7.57
N PHE A 60 -2.51 -14.13 -8.44
CA PHE A 60 -3.03 -14.28 -9.80
C PHE A 60 -4.30 -15.15 -9.89
N GLU A 61 -4.75 -15.77 -8.78
CA GLU A 61 -5.71 -16.89 -8.82
C GLU A 61 -7.01 -16.57 -9.54
N GLN A 62 -7.59 -15.41 -9.28
CA GLN A 62 -8.88 -15.02 -9.87
C GLN A 62 -8.76 -14.05 -11.05
N SER A 63 -7.56 -13.84 -11.55
CA SER A 63 -7.32 -12.91 -12.65
C SER A 63 -7.71 -13.52 -14.00
N ASN A 64 -8.40 -12.72 -14.83
CA ASN A 64 -8.62 -13.02 -16.24
C ASN A 64 -7.41 -12.62 -17.12
N LEU A 65 -6.51 -11.76 -16.59
CA LEU A 65 -5.27 -11.40 -17.28
C LEU A 65 -4.28 -12.55 -17.21
N SER A 66 -3.43 -12.69 -18.20
CA SER A 66 -2.26 -13.54 -18.11
C SER A 66 -1.33 -13.07 -16.99
N ILE A 67 -0.54 -13.98 -16.44
CA ILE A 67 0.47 -13.62 -15.41
C ILE A 67 1.44 -12.55 -15.96
N GLU A 68 1.79 -12.64 -17.24
CA GLU A 68 2.66 -11.67 -17.92
C GLU A 68 2.02 -10.27 -17.93
N GLU A 69 0.73 -10.16 -18.28
CA GLU A 69 0.01 -8.88 -18.28
C GLU A 69 -0.08 -8.28 -16.88
N VAL A 70 -0.35 -9.11 -15.87
CA VAL A 70 -0.38 -8.66 -14.46
C VAL A 70 0.99 -8.11 -14.03
N VAL A 71 2.07 -8.84 -14.33
CA VAL A 71 3.43 -8.40 -13.98
C VAL A 71 3.80 -7.11 -14.72
N LYS A 72 3.46 -7.00 -16.02
CA LYS A 72 3.68 -5.76 -16.80
C LYS A 72 2.87 -4.60 -16.24
N PHE A 73 1.58 -4.83 -15.89
CA PHE A 73 0.73 -3.80 -15.27
C PHE A 73 1.37 -3.27 -14.00
N THR A 74 1.72 -4.16 -13.08
CA THR A 74 2.33 -3.82 -11.79
C THR A 74 3.65 -3.08 -11.97
N TYR A 75 4.51 -3.55 -12.89
CA TYR A 75 5.78 -2.88 -13.17
C TYR A 75 5.58 -1.44 -13.64
N TRP A 76 4.71 -1.21 -14.65
CA TRP A 76 4.46 0.15 -15.13
C TRP A 76 3.77 1.03 -14.10
N TRP A 77 2.89 0.44 -13.29
CA TRP A 77 2.26 1.13 -12.18
C TRP A 77 3.30 1.64 -11.16
N THR A 78 4.28 0.81 -10.79
CA THR A 78 5.39 1.21 -9.90
C THR A 78 6.34 2.24 -10.53
N GLN A 79 6.38 2.33 -11.87
CA GLN A 79 7.12 3.39 -12.57
C GLN A 79 6.33 4.71 -12.66
N GLY A 80 5.13 4.78 -12.08
CA GLY A 80 4.30 5.98 -12.06
C GLY A 80 3.59 6.28 -13.37
N LEU A 81 3.42 5.30 -14.27
CA LEU A 81 2.62 5.50 -15.47
C LEU A 81 1.15 5.70 -15.07
N GLU A 82 0.51 6.65 -15.74
CA GLU A 82 -0.92 6.89 -15.60
C GLU A 82 -1.75 5.67 -16.05
N GLN A 83 -2.83 5.36 -15.35
CA GLN A 83 -3.70 4.20 -15.62
C GLN A 83 -4.10 4.09 -17.10
N TRP A 84 -4.41 5.21 -17.77
CA TRP A 84 -4.79 5.20 -19.19
C TRP A 84 -3.64 4.79 -20.12
N GLN A 85 -2.39 5.09 -19.76
CA GLN A 85 -1.19 4.70 -20.52
C GLN A 85 -1.00 3.19 -20.41
N ILE A 86 -1.09 2.63 -19.19
CA ILE A 86 -0.98 1.18 -18.95
C ILE A 86 -2.08 0.44 -19.71
N LYS A 87 -3.32 0.94 -19.61
CA LYS A 87 -4.46 0.40 -20.35
C LYS A 87 -4.18 0.33 -21.86
N GLN A 88 -3.63 1.41 -22.45
CA GLN A 88 -3.33 1.48 -23.86
C GLN A 88 -2.22 0.49 -24.26
N GLN A 89 -1.16 0.38 -23.46
CA GLN A 89 -0.04 -0.51 -23.72
C GLN A 89 -0.42 -1.99 -23.69
N LEU A 90 -1.32 -2.38 -22.79
CA LEU A 90 -1.77 -3.76 -22.62
C LEU A 90 -3.06 -4.09 -23.40
N GLY A 91 -3.69 -3.10 -24.05
CA GLY A 91 -4.97 -3.31 -24.73
C GLY A 91 -6.13 -3.68 -23.79
N LEU A 92 -6.09 -3.22 -22.53
CA LEU A 92 -7.07 -3.61 -21.51
C LEU A 92 -8.40 -2.88 -21.67
N GLY A 93 -9.48 -3.52 -21.19
CA GLY A 93 -10.76 -2.85 -20.95
C GLY A 93 -10.64 -1.80 -19.83
N SER A 94 -11.51 -0.77 -19.85
CA SER A 94 -11.47 0.31 -18.86
C SER A 94 -11.71 -0.18 -17.44
N HIS A 95 -12.65 -1.10 -17.24
CA HIS A 95 -12.94 -1.69 -15.91
C HIS A 95 -11.73 -2.48 -15.39
N THR A 96 -11.13 -3.32 -16.23
CA THR A 96 -9.94 -4.10 -15.86
C THR A 96 -8.78 -3.22 -15.41
N ALA A 97 -8.52 -2.11 -16.12
CA ALA A 97 -7.45 -1.21 -15.73
C ALA A 97 -7.74 -0.48 -14.40
N VAL A 98 -9.01 -0.11 -14.14
CA VAL A 98 -9.44 0.48 -12.85
C VAL A 98 -9.29 -0.53 -11.72
N ASP A 99 -9.74 -1.77 -11.93
CA ASP A 99 -9.67 -2.81 -10.91
C ASP A 99 -8.21 -3.12 -10.53
N TRP A 100 -7.31 -3.25 -11.51
CA TRP A 100 -5.91 -3.52 -11.25
C TRP A 100 -5.17 -2.34 -10.60
N ASP A 101 -5.51 -1.11 -10.95
CA ASP A 101 -5.00 0.08 -10.26
C ASP A 101 -5.45 0.08 -8.78
N MET A 102 -6.70 -0.27 -8.52
CA MET A 102 -7.23 -0.41 -7.16
C MET A 102 -6.53 -1.54 -6.39
N PHE A 103 -6.33 -2.72 -6.99
CA PHE A 103 -5.63 -3.84 -6.35
C PHE A 103 -4.17 -3.51 -6.01
N CYS A 104 -3.47 -2.78 -6.87
CA CYS A 104 -2.11 -2.33 -6.57
C CYS A 104 -2.09 -1.38 -5.36
N ARG A 105 -3.04 -0.45 -5.26
CA ARG A 105 -3.17 0.46 -4.10
C ARG A 105 -3.53 -0.29 -2.83
N GLU A 106 -4.48 -1.21 -2.89
CA GLU A 106 -4.89 -2.04 -1.76
C GLU A 106 -3.73 -2.87 -1.23
N LEU A 107 -2.92 -3.46 -2.12
CA LEU A 107 -1.71 -4.18 -1.73
C LEU A 107 -0.72 -3.29 -0.98
N CYS A 108 -0.50 -2.06 -1.45
CA CYS A 108 0.33 -1.08 -0.76
C CYS A 108 -0.24 -0.72 0.62
N GLU A 109 -1.55 -0.49 0.71
CA GLU A 109 -2.24 -0.16 1.97
C GLU A 109 -2.11 -1.29 2.98
N VAL A 110 -2.43 -2.54 2.60
CA VAL A 110 -2.31 -3.72 3.46
C VAL A 110 -0.85 -3.91 3.92
N THR A 111 0.11 -3.79 3.00
CA THR A 111 1.54 -3.95 3.31
C THR A 111 2.02 -2.91 4.32
N LEU A 112 1.62 -1.65 4.13
CA LEU A 112 1.96 -0.57 5.06
C LEU A 112 1.32 -0.80 6.44
N PHE A 113 0.09 -1.30 6.47
CA PHE A 113 -0.62 -1.56 7.71
C PHE A 113 -0.03 -2.76 8.48
N GLU A 114 0.29 -3.86 7.79
CA GLU A 114 0.87 -5.07 8.39
C GLU A 114 2.32 -4.85 8.87
N ASN A 115 3.09 -4.04 8.15
CA ASN A 115 4.49 -3.72 8.48
C ASN A 115 4.62 -2.37 9.17
N ARG A 116 3.58 -1.92 9.86
CA ARG A 116 3.54 -0.61 10.52
C ARG A 116 4.63 -0.50 11.57
N GLU A 117 5.56 0.42 11.34
CA GLU A 117 6.53 0.87 12.33
C GLU A 117 6.15 2.28 12.77
N LYS A 118 6.27 2.55 14.07
CA LYS A 118 6.10 3.92 14.55
C LYS A 118 7.27 4.78 14.11
N LEU A 119 6.98 6.03 13.79
CA LEU A 119 7.98 7.03 13.45
C LEU A 119 8.59 7.64 14.71
N GLY A 120 9.78 8.20 14.60
CA GLY A 120 10.38 9.00 15.65
C GLY A 120 11.11 8.20 16.69
N GLY A 121 10.98 8.60 17.95
CA GLY A 121 11.72 8.16 19.12
C GLY A 121 12.58 9.28 19.69
N PRO A 122 13.29 9.04 20.81
CA PRO A 122 14.08 10.06 21.47
C PRO A 122 15.09 10.74 20.55
N GLY A 123 15.03 12.07 20.46
CA GLY A 123 15.93 12.89 19.64
C GLY A 123 15.59 12.99 18.17
N LYS A 124 14.60 12.23 17.67
CA LYS A 124 14.13 12.31 16.30
C LYS A 124 13.03 13.35 16.12
N VAL A 125 12.93 13.88 14.90
CA VAL A 125 11.95 14.89 14.53
C VAL A 125 10.93 14.30 13.58
N VAL A 126 9.64 14.48 13.90
CA VAL A 126 8.51 14.13 13.04
C VAL A 126 7.67 15.38 12.80
N GLN A 127 7.50 15.74 11.54
CA GLN A 127 6.60 16.81 11.12
C GLN A 127 5.21 16.23 10.88
N ILE A 128 4.17 16.89 11.39
CA ILE A 128 2.77 16.47 11.21
C ILE A 128 1.93 17.61 10.63
N ASP A 129 0.93 17.22 9.82
CA ASP A 129 -0.01 18.17 9.22
C ASP A 129 -1.35 17.49 8.89
N GLU A 130 -2.42 18.30 8.73
CA GLU A 130 -3.72 17.88 8.24
C GLU A 130 -4.05 18.56 6.91
N SER A 131 -4.67 17.77 6.04
CA SER A 131 -5.19 18.29 4.78
C SER A 131 -6.61 17.78 4.51
N LYS A 132 -7.39 18.57 3.81
CA LYS A 132 -8.74 18.16 3.37
C LYS A 132 -8.72 17.81 1.89
N ILE A 133 -8.80 16.50 1.60
CA ILE A 133 -8.84 15.95 0.25
C ILE A 133 -10.27 16.07 -0.33
N ALA A 134 -10.37 16.24 -1.66
CA ALA A 134 -11.61 16.30 -2.42
C ALA A 134 -12.49 17.50 -2.13
N LYS A 135 -11.94 18.72 -2.30
CA LYS A 135 -12.76 19.94 -2.52
C LYS A 135 -13.31 19.93 -3.96
N ARG A 136 -14.55 20.41 -4.13
CA ARG A 136 -15.12 20.64 -5.47
C ARG A 136 -14.21 21.53 -6.29
N LYS A 137 -13.81 21.09 -7.48
CA LYS A 137 -13.30 22.03 -8.50
C LYS A 137 -14.49 22.80 -9.09
N TYR A 138 -14.41 24.14 -9.06
CA TYR A 138 -15.35 25.06 -9.73
C TYR A 138 -16.81 25.04 -9.22
N HIS A 139 -17.09 24.67 -7.96
CA HIS A 139 -18.44 24.66 -7.36
C HIS A 139 -19.51 23.88 -8.14
N ARG A 140 -19.13 22.97 -9.05
CA ARG A 140 -20.03 22.14 -9.86
C ARG A 140 -20.02 20.67 -9.35
N GLY A 141 -21.19 20.01 -9.40
CA GLY A 141 -21.37 18.60 -8.98
C GLY A 141 -21.95 18.46 -7.56
N HIS A 142 -22.22 17.22 -7.13
CA HIS A 142 -22.74 16.92 -5.77
C HIS A 142 -21.74 17.37 -4.69
N VAL A 143 -22.30 17.86 -3.56
CA VAL A 143 -21.52 18.19 -2.36
C VAL A 143 -21.00 16.87 -1.77
N LYS A 144 -19.76 16.54 -2.01
CA LYS A 144 -19.04 15.60 -1.11
C LYS A 144 -18.34 16.45 -0.07
N GLU A 145 -18.64 16.22 1.20
CA GLU A 145 -17.78 16.70 2.27
C GLU A 145 -16.39 16.12 2.03
N GLY A 146 -15.36 17.00 1.93
CA GLY A 146 -13.99 16.52 1.71
C GLY A 146 -13.55 15.70 2.91
N GLN A 147 -12.81 14.62 2.67
CA GLN A 147 -12.24 13.77 3.68
C GLN A 147 -11.02 14.45 4.31
N TRP A 148 -10.97 14.53 5.64
CA TRP A 148 -9.76 14.93 6.35
C TRP A 148 -8.76 13.79 6.35
N VAL A 149 -7.51 14.15 6.09
CA VAL A 149 -6.36 13.25 6.26
C VAL A 149 -5.40 13.89 7.23
N PHE A 150 -4.75 13.06 8.01
CA PHE A 150 -3.69 13.41 8.94
C PHE A 150 -2.44 12.64 8.54
N GLY A 151 -1.31 13.31 8.47
CA GLY A 151 -0.05 12.72 8.08
C GLY A 151 1.12 13.14 8.93
N GLY A 152 2.19 12.36 8.88
CA GLY A 152 3.46 12.68 9.51
C GLY A 152 4.63 12.13 8.72
N ILE A 153 5.76 12.82 8.78
CA ILE A 153 7.01 12.43 8.13
C ILE A 153 8.19 12.59 9.10
N GLU A 154 8.98 11.54 9.26
CA GLU A 154 10.25 11.57 10.00
C GLU A 154 11.32 12.28 9.15
N GLU A 155 11.99 13.27 9.70
CA GLU A 155 12.88 14.16 8.94
C GLU A 155 14.07 13.41 8.35
N GLU A 156 14.73 12.56 9.11
CA GLU A 156 15.93 11.83 8.68
C GLU A 156 15.64 10.68 7.74
N SER A 157 14.75 9.76 8.14
CA SER A 157 14.47 8.53 7.37
C SER A 157 13.54 8.76 6.19
N ARG A 158 12.80 9.87 6.19
CA ARG A 158 11.74 10.17 5.23
C ARG A 158 10.58 9.15 5.24
N LYS A 159 10.54 8.27 6.25
CA LYS A 159 9.37 7.42 6.50
C LYS A 159 8.18 8.31 6.84
N CYS A 160 7.02 7.96 6.33
CA CYS A 160 5.80 8.73 6.53
C CYS A 160 4.59 7.82 6.79
N PHE A 161 3.54 8.40 7.35
CA PHE A 161 2.21 7.83 7.39
C PHE A 161 1.18 8.86 6.93
N ILE A 162 0.07 8.38 6.37
CA ILE A 162 -1.11 9.17 6.05
C ILE A 162 -2.33 8.33 6.44
N VAL A 163 -3.25 8.90 7.20
CA VAL A 163 -4.49 8.25 7.64
C VAL A 163 -5.70 9.16 7.43
N CYS A 164 -6.84 8.55 7.08
CA CYS A 164 -8.11 9.26 7.08
C CYS A 164 -8.56 9.49 8.52
N VAL A 165 -9.05 10.69 8.80
CA VAL A 165 -9.59 11.07 10.12
C VAL A 165 -10.99 11.68 9.96
N ASP A 166 -11.86 11.43 10.92
CA ASP A 166 -13.23 11.95 10.87
C ASP A 166 -13.26 13.46 11.09
N ASP A 167 -12.42 13.94 12.00
CA ASP A 167 -12.30 15.34 12.36
C ASP A 167 -10.87 15.70 12.81
N ARG A 168 -10.64 16.99 13.10
CA ARG A 168 -9.36 17.51 13.60
C ARG A 168 -9.41 17.84 15.08
N SER A 169 -10.23 17.12 15.84
CA SER A 169 -10.25 17.31 17.30
C SER A 169 -8.95 16.81 17.94
N GLU A 170 -8.60 17.39 19.11
CA GLU A 170 -7.46 16.95 19.91
C GLU A 170 -7.52 15.43 20.18
N ALA A 171 -8.71 14.91 20.52
CA ALA A 171 -8.88 13.49 20.84
C ALA A 171 -8.59 12.57 19.64
N THR A 172 -9.10 12.94 18.45
CA THR A 172 -8.87 12.19 17.22
C THR A 172 -7.40 12.21 16.83
N LEU A 173 -6.79 13.41 16.76
CA LEU A 173 -5.40 13.54 16.32
C LEU A 173 -4.42 12.92 17.32
N LEU A 174 -4.64 13.10 18.63
CA LEU A 174 -3.81 12.51 19.67
C LEU A 174 -3.78 10.96 19.59
N LYS A 175 -4.93 10.33 19.34
CA LYS A 175 -4.98 8.88 19.13
C LYS A 175 -4.06 8.44 18.00
N HIS A 176 -4.14 9.10 16.84
CA HIS A 176 -3.29 8.78 15.70
C HIS A 176 -1.81 9.09 15.97
N ILE A 177 -1.50 10.18 16.68
CA ILE A 177 -0.12 10.47 17.10
C ILE A 177 0.42 9.33 17.96
N GLN A 178 -0.34 8.86 18.95
CA GLN A 178 0.08 7.76 19.81
C GLN A 178 0.20 6.42 19.06
N ASP A 179 -0.64 6.22 18.03
CA ASP A 179 -0.62 5.00 17.21
C ASP A 179 0.58 4.94 16.25
N TRP A 180 1.03 6.10 15.74
CA TRP A 180 2.00 6.20 14.66
C TRP A 180 3.35 6.80 15.05
N ILE A 181 3.46 7.45 16.21
CA ILE A 181 4.68 8.15 16.62
C ILE A 181 5.14 7.62 17.99
N GLU A 182 6.43 7.32 18.13
CA GLU A 182 7.02 6.87 19.37
C GLU A 182 7.11 8.00 20.40
N PRO A 183 6.86 7.73 21.70
CA PRO A 183 7.14 8.70 22.76
C PRO A 183 8.60 9.16 22.77
N GLY A 184 8.83 10.39 23.21
CA GLY A 184 10.17 11.02 23.19
C GLY A 184 10.51 11.72 21.89
N THR A 185 9.62 11.66 20.87
CA THR A 185 9.79 12.34 19.60
C THR A 185 9.60 13.84 19.74
N ILE A 186 10.37 14.61 18.98
CA ILE A 186 10.13 16.04 18.75
C ILE A 186 9.11 16.17 17.62
N ILE A 187 7.89 16.57 17.96
CA ILE A 187 6.81 16.77 16.97
C ILE A 187 6.81 18.24 16.54
N VAL A 188 6.87 18.47 15.24
CA VAL A 188 6.77 19.78 14.62
C VAL A 188 5.44 19.90 13.90
N SER A 189 4.65 20.93 14.20
CA SER A 189 3.37 21.18 13.53
C SER A 189 3.14 22.67 13.32
N ASP A 190 2.02 23.02 12.68
CA ASP A 190 1.51 24.38 12.72
C ASP A 190 1.00 24.75 14.13
N CYS A 191 0.54 25.99 14.29
CA CYS A 191 0.03 26.52 15.58
C CYS A 191 -1.39 26.03 15.91
N TRP A 192 -1.84 24.87 15.41
CA TRP A 192 -3.21 24.39 15.65
C TRP A 192 -3.42 24.01 17.12
N LYS A 193 -4.56 24.42 17.69
CA LYS A 193 -4.88 24.25 19.13
C LYS A 193 -4.91 22.80 19.60
N ALA A 194 -5.17 21.84 18.72
CA ALA A 194 -5.22 20.41 19.05
C ALA A 194 -3.88 19.84 19.54
N TYR A 195 -2.77 20.53 19.30
CA TYR A 195 -1.42 20.05 19.63
C TYR A 195 -0.84 20.63 20.92
N VAL A 196 -1.54 21.54 21.58
CA VAL A 196 -1.05 22.27 22.77
C VAL A 196 -0.68 21.33 23.95
N ASN A 197 -1.31 20.16 24.04
CA ASN A 197 -1.14 19.25 25.15
C ASN A 197 -0.18 18.08 24.86
N LEU A 198 0.52 18.04 23.74
CA LEU A 198 1.38 16.91 23.37
C LEU A 198 2.49 16.61 24.37
N ASP A 199 3.01 17.63 25.05
CA ASP A 199 4.03 17.47 26.10
C ASP A 199 3.55 16.58 27.26
N LYS A 200 2.24 16.58 27.57
CA LYS A 200 1.65 15.74 28.61
C LYS A 200 1.67 14.24 28.26
N TYR A 201 1.84 13.92 27.00
CA TYR A 201 1.83 12.55 26.46
C TYR A 201 3.22 12.03 26.10
N GLY A 202 4.27 12.76 26.53
CA GLY A 202 5.65 12.32 26.36
C GLY A 202 6.30 12.73 25.03
N TYR A 203 5.74 13.73 24.35
CA TYR A 203 6.32 14.33 23.14
C TYR A 203 6.91 15.69 23.46
N THR A 204 7.89 16.14 22.70
CA THR A 204 8.34 17.54 22.72
C THR A 204 7.70 18.27 21.56
N HIS A 205 6.81 19.22 21.82
CA HIS A 205 6.09 19.93 20.74
C HIS A 205 6.78 21.23 20.36
N LYS A 206 7.00 21.41 19.06
CA LYS A 206 7.51 22.66 18.47
C LYS A 206 6.55 23.15 17.38
N THR A 207 6.32 24.45 17.32
CA THR A 207 5.40 25.05 16.35
C THR A 207 6.17 25.89 15.32
N VAL A 208 5.72 25.82 14.05
CA VAL A 208 6.15 26.71 12.98
C VAL A 208 4.98 27.58 12.55
N ASN A 209 5.17 28.89 12.56
CA ASN A 209 4.14 29.83 12.14
C ASN A 209 4.36 30.24 10.68
N HIS A 210 3.71 29.54 9.75
CA HIS A 210 3.78 29.81 8.31
C HIS A 210 3.33 31.20 7.87
N SER A 211 2.59 31.92 8.73
CA SER A 211 2.14 33.29 8.43
C SER A 211 3.24 34.33 8.63
N VAL A 212 4.32 33.99 9.34
CA VAL A 212 5.38 34.91 9.73
C VAL A 212 6.76 34.42 9.29
N GLU A 213 7.02 33.11 9.36
CA GLU A 213 8.33 32.51 9.03
C GLU A 213 8.11 31.16 8.33
N PHE A 214 8.75 30.93 7.18
CA PHE A 214 8.78 29.62 6.53
C PHE A 214 9.68 28.60 7.27
N VAL A 215 10.53 29.08 8.16
CA VAL A 215 11.46 28.30 8.99
C VAL A 215 11.37 28.83 10.40
N SER A 216 11.25 27.96 11.41
CA SER A 216 11.28 28.41 12.80
C SER A 216 12.62 29.04 13.14
N SER A 217 12.68 29.86 14.19
CA SER A 217 13.94 30.43 14.72
C SER A 217 14.99 29.36 15.08
N GLU A 218 14.56 28.08 15.21
CA GLU A 218 15.42 26.92 15.49
C GLU A 218 15.72 26.07 14.23
N GLY A 219 15.29 26.51 13.03
CA GLY A 219 15.61 25.86 11.75
C GLY A 219 14.66 24.75 11.28
N TYR A 220 13.48 24.61 11.91
CA TYR A 220 12.46 23.63 11.49
C TYR A 220 11.57 24.20 10.39
N ASP A 221 11.32 23.37 9.34
CA ASP A 221 10.52 23.71 8.15
C ASP A 221 9.47 22.64 7.89
N THR A 222 8.22 23.02 7.61
CA THR A 222 7.13 22.12 7.28
C THR A 222 6.84 22.03 5.78
N ASN A 223 7.52 22.82 4.93
CA ASN A 223 7.32 22.80 3.47
C ASN A 223 7.69 21.47 2.80
N LYS A 224 8.34 20.56 3.51
CA LYS A 224 8.71 19.23 2.97
C LYS A 224 7.51 18.31 2.74
N GLN A 225 6.30 18.66 3.21
CA GLN A 225 5.09 17.86 3.01
C GLN A 225 4.28 18.25 1.77
N GLU A 226 4.40 19.49 1.28
CA GLU A 226 3.62 19.95 0.13
C GLU A 226 4.14 19.47 -1.24
N GLY A 227 5.31 18.85 -1.29
CA GLY A 227 6.02 18.45 -2.52
C GLY A 227 6.01 16.95 -2.86
N HIS A 228 5.12 16.13 -2.29
CA HIS A 228 5.05 14.69 -2.59
C HIS A 228 3.64 14.24 -2.95
#